data_bab25058c32cee79e61ea701be8c54fd
#
_entry.id   bab25058c32cee79e61ea701be8c54fd
#
_cell.length_a   1.000
_cell.length_b   1.000
_cell.length_c   1.000
_cell.angle_alpha   90.00
_cell.angle_beta   90.00
_cell.angle_gamma   90.00
#
_symmetry.space_group_name_H-M   'P 1'
#
loop_
_entity.id
_entity.type
_entity.pdbx_description
1 polymer ?
#
loop_
_entity_poly.entity_id
_entity_poly.type
_entity_poly.pdbx_seq_one_letter_code
_entity_poly.pdbx_strand_id
1 'polypeptide(L)'
;MTSTAKRVIGTAGALVVLVLVTISVFGQSGHAGPPGGPQGAPSAAKTQGRPAAEASTSDTKVPPLASPQNQEASLPAIGVLDVVAGTYQAKVNGYGEVTAKHVLSLTAQVSGEVTRLSPHFETGAVFRKGEVMAYLNDTAYQQAVATARAAVEAATVALEEERLQGVQAKDNWERSGLDGEPESPLVLREPYLHAAQANLDEAKAQLKTAERELALTQIVAPFDAVVVTRDIQPGSFVQSGTSIAQLYSASEAEIAIPLSASQWQNLPTTASS
;
A
#
# COMPACT_ATOMS: atom_id res chain seq x y z
N MET A 1 23.07 49.79 52.23
CA MET A 1 22.26 48.69 52.78
C MET A 1 22.19 47.61 51.73
N THR A 2 22.90 46.59 52.00
CA THR A 2 23.16 45.42 51.17
C THR A 2 21.98 44.46 51.15
N SER A 3 21.52 44.06 49.97
CA SER A 3 20.59 42.91 49.82
C SER A 3 21.15 41.91 48.82
N THR A 4 21.48 40.79 49.36
CA THR A 4 22.16 39.62 48.79
C THR A 4 21.16 38.83 47.87
N ALA A 5 21.46 38.75 46.59
CA ALA A 5 20.74 37.85 45.68
C ALA A 5 21.28 36.43 45.81
N LYS A 6 20.49 35.51 46.34
CA LYS A 6 20.74 34.06 46.33
C LYS A 6 20.47 33.47 44.95
N ARG A 7 21.52 32.99 44.31
CA ARG A 7 21.44 32.11 43.13
C ARG A 7 21.03 30.72 43.62
N VAL A 8 19.85 30.25 43.15
CA VAL A 8 19.47 28.85 43.24
C VAL A 8 19.88 28.17 41.94
N ILE A 9 20.91 27.35 42.02
CA ILE A 9 21.33 26.45 40.97
C ILE A 9 20.45 25.21 41.07
N GLY A 10 19.44 25.09 40.19
CA GLY A 10 18.67 23.87 40.03
C GLY A 10 19.40 22.89 39.11
N THR A 11 19.91 21.84 39.70
CA THR A 11 20.44 20.68 38.96
C THR A 11 19.30 19.94 38.30
N ALA A 12 19.23 20.00 36.97
CA ALA A 12 18.35 19.16 36.18
C ALA A 12 18.89 17.73 36.15
N GLY A 13 18.26 16.85 36.91
CA GLY A 13 18.51 15.41 36.86
C GLY A 13 17.93 14.85 35.57
N ALA A 14 18.78 14.45 34.66
CA ALA A 14 18.38 13.69 33.48
C ALA A 14 18.00 12.26 33.90
N LEU A 15 16.72 11.97 33.93
CA LEU A 15 16.18 10.63 34.15
C LEU A 15 16.23 9.88 32.83
N VAL A 16 17.30 9.13 32.60
CA VAL A 16 17.42 8.19 31.49
C VAL A 16 16.60 6.97 31.85
N VAL A 17 15.41 6.85 31.28
CA VAL A 17 14.61 5.61 31.35
C VAL A 17 15.14 4.66 30.29
N LEU A 18 15.94 3.72 30.73
CA LEU A 18 16.47 2.62 29.93
C LEU A 18 15.38 1.54 29.87
N VAL A 19 14.60 1.54 28.78
CA VAL A 19 13.63 0.45 28.52
C VAL A 19 14.40 -0.74 27.98
N LEU A 20 14.67 -1.71 28.86
CA LEU A 20 15.18 -3.02 28.50
C LEU A 20 14.05 -3.85 27.91
N VAL A 21 14.01 -3.96 26.58
CA VAL A 21 13.16 -4.94 25.90
C VAL A 21 13.86 -6.30 25.96
N THR A 22 13.45 -7.13 26.91
CA THR A 22 13.84 -8.54 26.93
C THR A 22 12.98 -9.31 25.93
N ILE A 23 13.58 -9.66 24.80
CA ILE A 23 13.03 -10.63 23.87
C ILE A 23 13.25 -12.00 24.48
N SER A 24 12.21 -12.58 25.10
CA SER A 24 12.22 -13.98 25.52
C SER A 24 11.98 -14.85 24.29
N VAL A 25 13.07 -15.35 23.72
CA VAL A 25 13.03 -16.46 22.77
C VAL A 25 12.74 -17.71 23.56
N PHE A 26 11.49 -18.18 23.55
CA PHE A 26 11.14 -19.48 24.08
C PHE A 26 11.46 -20.53 23.00
N GLY A 27 12.66 -21.07 23.08
CA GLY A 27 13.03 -22.28 22.39
C GLY A 27 12.47 -23.48 23.17
N GLN A 28 11.46 -24.12 22.66
CA GLN A 28 10.99 -25.38 23.19
C GLN A 28 11.22 -26.48 22.17
N SER A 29 12.36 -27.10 22.31
CA SER A 29 12.67 -28.41 21.75
C SER A 29 11.91 -29.47 22.55
N GLY A 30 10.78 -29.90 22.03
CA GLY A 30 10.03 -31.05 22.56
C GLY A 30 10.08 -32.17 21.52
N HIS A 31 10.97 -33.11 21.73
CA HIS A 31 10.93 -34.43 21.14
C HIS A 31 9.69 -35.17 21.64
N ALA A 32 8.78 -35.50 20.76
CA ALA A 32 7.85 -36.59 20.98
C ALA A 32 7.69 -37.33 19.67
N GLY A 33 8.16 -38.57 19.66
CA GLY A 33 8.12 -39.48 18.54
C GLY A 33 6.70 -39.89 18.17
N PRO A 34 6.51 -40.40 16.96
CA PRO A 34 5.21 -40.85 16.51
C PRO A 34 4.88 -42.26 17.05
N PRO A 35 3.66 -42.52 17.45
CA PRO A 35 3.21 -43.87 17.62
C PRO A 35 2.70 -44.49 16.31
N GLY A 36 3.29 -45.60 15.95
CA GLY A 36 2.74 -46.78 15.41
C GLY A 36 1.76 -46.68 14.25
N GLY A 37 2.25 -46.93 13.05
CA GLY A 37 1.43 -47.45 11.99
C GLY A 37 1.16 -48.92 12.21
N PRO A 38 0.03 -49.48 11.74
CA PRO A 38 -0.04 -50.91 11.58
C PRO A 38 0.54 -51.32 10.23
N GLN A 39 1.55 -52.11 10.32
CA GLN A 39 2.00 -53.03 9.33
C GLN A 39 0.90 -53.98 8.88
N GLY A 40 0.77 -54.20 7.60
CA GLY A 40 -0.11 -55.19 7.05
C GLY A 40 0.25 -55.50 5.61
N ALA A 41 1.40 -56.09 5.40
CA ALA A 41 1.60 -57.02 4.32
C ALA A 41 1.53 -58.41 4.91
N PRO A 42 0.96 -59.35 4.22
CA PRO A 42 1.72 -60.50 3.73
C PRO A 42 1.34 -60.79 2.29
N SER A 43 2.30 -60.89 1.43
CA SER A 43 3.01 -62.06 1.05
C SER A 43 2.21 -63.34 1.20
N ALA A 44 1.92 -63.93 0.07
CA ALA A 44 2.11 -65.36 -0.11
C ALA A 44 1.83 -65.73 -1.55
N ALA A 45 2.91 -66.03 -2.23
CA ALA A 45 2.97 -66.95 -3.30
C ALA A 45 2.27 -68.26 -2.95
N LYS A 46 1.53 -68.80 -3.86
CA LYS A 46 1.35 -70.23 -4.00
C LYS A 46 1.44 -70.62 -5.47
N THR A 47 2.61 -71.01 -5.79
CA THR A 47 2.97 -71.99 -6.76
C THR A 47 2.27 -73.33 -6.46
N GLN A 48 1.58 -73.87 -7.41
CA GLN A 48 1.26 -75.31 -7.58
C GLN A 48 0.44 -75.38 -8.84
N GLY A 49 0.71 -76.19 -9.76
CA GLY A 49 1.46 -77.38 -9.88
C GLY A 49 1.19 -77.87 -11.29
N ARG A 50 2.21 -78.15 -11.97
CA ARG A 50 2.19 -78.92 -13.21
C ARG A 50 1.96 -80.39 -12.84
N PRO A 51 1.14 -81.12 -13.55
CA PRO A 51 1.54 -82.46 -13.89
C PRO A 51 1.80 -82.63 -15.38
N ALA A 52 2.83 -83.35 -15.59
CA ALA A 52 3.35 -83.78 -16.88
C ALA A 52 2.57 -84.97 -17.44
N ALA A 53 2.60 -85.02 -18.71
CA ALA A 53 2.67 -86.17 -19.56
C ALA A 53 1.63 -87.29 -19.45
N GLU A 54 0.97 -87.50 -20.54
CA GLU A 54 0.91 -88.87 -21.07
C GLU A 54 0.85 -88.78 -22.60
N ALA A 55 1.81 -89.40 -23.18
CA ALA A 55 1.89 -89.70 -24.59
C ALA A 55 0.89 -90.79 -24.94
N SER A 56 0.15 -90.62 -25.98
CA SER A 56 -0.44 -91.75 -26.70
C SER A 56 -0.22 -91.59 -28.18
N THR A 57 0.64 -92.36 -28.67
CA THR A 57 0.81 -92.71 -30.06
C THR A 57 -0.41 -93.40 -30.61
N SER A 58 -0.92 -92.95 -31.74
CA SER A 58 -1.47 -93.85 -32.76
C SER A 58 -1.80 -93.11 -34.04
N ASP A 59 -1.12 -93.57 -35.04
CA ASP A 59 -1.60 -93.91 -36.39
C ASP A 59 -1.83 -92.82 -37.47
N THR A 60 -0.88 -92.89 -38.30
CA THR A 60 -0.82 -92.65 -39.74
C THR A 60 -2.10 -92.81 -40.48
N LYS A 61 -2.57 -91.73 -41.11
CA LYS A 61 -3.23 -91.80 -42.41
C LYS A 61 -3.04 -90.49 -43.15
N VAL A 62 -2.18 -90.56 -44.15
CA VAL A 62 -2.02 -89.43 -45.11
C VAL A 62 -3.20 -89.46 -46.07
N PRO A 63 -3.98 -88.35 -46.18
CA PRO A 63 -4.80 -88.09 -47.33
C PRO A 63 -4.15 -87.06 -48.28
N PRO A 64 -4.53 -86.98 -49.51
CA PRO A 64 -3.76 -86.41 -50.60
C PRO A 64 -3.73 -84.92 -50.62
N LEU A 65 -2.68 -84.43 -51.30
CA LEU A 65 -2.43 -83.02 -51.60
C LEU A 65 -3.72 -82.35 -52.15
N ALA A 66 -4.30 -81.47 -51.37
CA ALA A 66 -5.24 -80.49 -51.86
C ALA A 66 -4.45 -79.27 -52.38
N SER A 67 -4.79 -78.82 -53.54
CA SER A 67 -4.30 -77.62 -54.21
C SER A 67 -4.25 -76.39 -53.30
N PRO A 68 -3.34 -75.45 -53.48
CA PRO A 68 -3.29 -74.25 -52.69
C PRO A 68 -4.54 -73.37 -53.03
N GLN A 69 -5.49 -73.41 -52.17
CA GLN A 69 -6.53 -72.38 -52.17
C GLN A 69 -5.86 -71.06 -51.78
N ASN A 70 -5.86 -70.20 -52.74
CA ASN A 70 -5.45 -68.79 -52.55
C ASN A 70 -6.38 -68.19 -51.50
N GLN A 71 -5.99 -68.32 -50.25
CA GLN A 71 -6.61 -67.51 -49.18
C GLN A 71 -6.10 -66.10 -49.38
N GLU A 72 -6.93 -65.27 -50.06
CA GLU A 72 -6.75 -63.85 -49.98
C GLU A 72 -6.76 -63.50 -48.47
N ALA A 73 -5.58 -63.15 -47.98
CA ALA A 73 -5.44 -62.66 -46.64
C ALA A 73 -6.34 -61.42 -46.52
N SER A 74 -7.51 -61.57 -45.90
CA SER A 74 -8.33 -60.44 -45.56
C SER A 74 -7.56 -59.54 -44.65
N LEU A 75 -7.07 -58.42 -45.19
CA LEU A 75 -6.43 -57.39 -44.40
C LEU A 75 -7.41 -56.92 -43.28
N PRO A 76 -6.91 -56.78 -42.05
CA PRO A 76 -7.77 -56.31 -40.99
C PRO A 76 -8.28 -54.93 -41.35
N ALA A 77 -9.60 -54.77 -41.33
CA ALA A 77 -10.25 -53.47 -41.52
C ALA A 77 -9.87 -52.57 -40.31
N ILE A 78 -9.08 -51.54 -40.61
CA ILE A 78 -8.72 -50.54 -39.62
C ILE A 78 -9.75 -49.39 -39.78
N GLY A 79 -10.49 -49.14 -38.72
CA GLY A 79 -11.37 -47.99 -38.67
C GLY A 79 -10.51 -46.71 -38.64
N VAL A 80 -10.64 -45.88 -39.66
CA VAL A 80 -10.03 -44.56 -39.70
C VAL A 80 -11.09 -43.52 -39.36
N LEU A 81 -10.75 -42.55 -38.55
CA LEU A 81 -11.56 -41.38 -38.24
C LEU A 81 -11.02 -40.21 -39.04
N ASP A 82 -11.81 -39.66 -39.92
CA ASP A 82 -11.47 -38.41 -40.61
C ASP A 82 -11.51 -37.25 -39.64
N VAL A 83 -10.37 -36.69 -39.30
CA VAL A 83 -10.24 -35.54 -38.44
C VAL A 83 -10.26 -34.28 -39.32
N VAL A 84 -11.32 -33.51 -39.20
CA VAL A 84 -11.43 -32.22 -39.85
C VAL A 84 -10.84 -31.18 -38.94
N ALA A 85 -9.86 -30.43 -39.45
CA ALA A 85 -9.29 -29.31 -38.72
C ALA A 85 -10.36 -28.20 -38.59
N GLY A 86 -10.65 -27.83 -37.39
CA GLY A 86 -11.61 -26.75 -37.05
C GLY A 86 -11.08 -25.88 -35.94
N THR A 87 -11.56 -24.64 -35.91
CA THR A 87 -11.25 -23.74 -34.78
C THR A 87 -12.23 -23.99 -33.63
N TYR A 88 -11.72 -24.41 -32.50
CA TYR A 88 -12.51 -24.64 -31.31
C TYR A 88 -12.22 -23.52 -30.30
N GLN A 89 -13.29 -22.98 -29.69
CA GLN A 89 -13.15 -22.04 -28.59
C GLN A 89 -12.92 -22.81 -27.30
N ALA A 90 -11.75 -22.59 -26.68
CA ALA A 90 -11.49 -23.07 -25.33
C ALA A 90 -12.27 -22.23 -24.32
N LYS A 91 -13.04 -22.87 -23.43
CA LYS A 91 -13.71 -22.22 -22.32
C LYS A 91 -12.91 -22.48 -21.05
N VAL A 92 -12.49 -21.40 -20.39
CA VAL A 92 -11.81 -21.45 -19.09
C VAL A 92 -12.79 -20.94 -18.05
N ASN A 93 -13.17 -21.78 -17.11
CA ASN A 93 -13.98 -21.41 -15.96
C ASN A 93 -13.05 -21.20 -14.77
N GLY A 94 -13.12 -20.03 -14.14
CA GLY A 94 -12.37 -19.71 -12.94
C GLY A 94 -13.31 -19.17 -11.87
N TYR A 95 -12.94 -19.39 -10.63
CA TYR A 95 -13.63 -18.82 -9.46
C TYR A 95 -12.61 -17.98 -8.68
N GLY A 96 -13.03 -16.82 -8.21
CA GLY A 96 -12.19 -15.90 -7.47
C GLY A 96 -12.99 -15.14 -6.43
N GLU A 97 -12.30 -14.67 -5.41
CA GLU A 97 -12.88 -13.78 -4.41
C GLU A 97 -12.78 -12.34 -4.90
N VAL A 98 -13.87 -11.59 -4.73
CA VAL A 98 -13.91 -10.16 -5.04
C VAL A 98 -13.39 -9.39 -3.83
N THR A 99 -12.29 -8.69 -4.00
CA THR A 99 -11.70 -7.83 -2.98
C THR A 99 -11.72 -6.37 -3.42
N ALA A 100 -11.78 -5.43 -2.47
CA ALA A 100 -11.62 -4.03 -2.80
C ALA A 100 -10.17 -3.78 -3.25
N LYS A 101 -9.97 -3.06 -4.35
CA LYS A 101 -8.63 -2.72 -4.84
C LYS A 101 -7.82 -1.90 -3.83
N HIS A 102 -8.49 -0.98 -3.12
CA HIS A 102 -7.88 -0.17 -2.08
C HIS A 102 -8.60 -0.38 -0.76
N VAL A 103 -7.83 -0.73 0.25
CA VAL A 103 -8.25 -0.83 1.65
C VAL A 103 -7.45 0.18 2.44
N LEU A 104 -8.11 1.14 3.08
CA LEU A 104 -7.47 2.22 3.81
C LEU A 104 -8.05 2.34 5.21
N SER A 105 -7.18 2.32 6.22
CA SER A 105 -7.51 2.83 7.55
C SER A 105 -7.27 4.34 7.55
N LEU A 106 -8.36 5.12 7.46
CA LEU A 106 -8.30 6.56 7.49
C LEU A 106 -7.97 7.03 8.90
N THR A 107 -6.91 7.82 9.04
CA THR A 107 -6.44 8.35 10.33
C THR A 107 -6.55 9.87 10.36
N ALA A 108 -6.74 10.44 11.56
CA ALA A 108 -6.63 11.88 11.77
C ALA A 108 -5.19 12.33 11.51
N GLN A 109 -5.02 13.41 10.76
CA GLN A 109 -3.70 13.99 10.52
C GLN A 109 -3.38 15.11 11.53
N VAL A 110 -4.41 15.71 12.11
CA VAL A 110 -4.33 16.75 13.16
C VAL A 110 -5.20 16.36 14.34
N SER A 111 -4.91 16.91 15.51
CA SER A 111 -5.63 16.62 16.73
C SER A 111 -6.79 17.60 16.93
N GLY A 112 -7.90 17.14 17.48
CA GLY A 112 -9.04 18.00 17.78
C GLY A 112 -10.27 17.23 18.24
N GLU A 113 -11.25 17.95 18.72
CA GLU A 113 -12.56 17.41 19.04
C GLU A 113 -13.41 17.31 17.78
N VAL A 114 -14.11 16.20 17.60
CA VAL A 114 -15.06 16.00 16.49
C VAL A 114 -16.30 16.84 16.77
N THR A 115 -16.47 17.94 16.05
CA THR A 115 -17.61 18.83 16.22
C THR A 115 -18.84 18.32 15.49
N ARG A 116 -18.66 17.78 14.30
CA ARG A 116 -19.76 17.33 13.45
C ARG A 116 -19.31 16.21 12.54
N LEU A 117 -20.21 15.25 12.32
CA LEU A 117 -20.07 14.23 11.28
C LEU A 117 -20.98 14.57 10.10
N SER A 118 -20.61 14.10 8.91
CA SER A 118 -21.55 14.11 7.78
C SER A 118 -22.78 13.27 8.14
N PRO A 119 -23.99 13.69 7.77
CA PRO A 119 -25.23 12.94 8.07
C PRO A 119 -25.21 11.51 7.52
N HIS A 120 -24.44 11.28 6.47
CA HIS A 120 -24.31 9.98 5.83
C HIS A 120 -23.08 9.18 6.30
N PHE A 121 -22.31 9.67 7.29
CA PHE A 121 -21.12 8.99 7.75
C PHE A 121 -21.45 7.81 8.66
N GLU A 122 -21.92 6.72 8.05
CA GLU A 122 -22.27 5.46 8.70
C GLU A 122 -21.67 4.28 7.94
N THR A 123 -21.62 3.13 8.61
CA THR A 123 -21.18 1.87 7.99
C THR A 123 -22.06 1.54 6.79
N GLY A 124 -21.45 1.22 5.67
CA GLY A 124 -22.11 0.96 4.39
C GLY A 124 -22.36 2.21 3.53
N ALA A 125 -22.12 3.40 4.04
CA ALA A 125 -22.27 4.63 3.26
C ALA A 125 -21.16 4.79 2.22
N VAL A 126 -21.52 5.39 1.08
CA VAL A 126 -20.61 5.68 -0.03
C VAL A 126 -20.28 7.16 -0.02
N PHE A 127 -18.98 7.47 -0.09
CA PHE A 127 -18.46 8.83 -0.22
C PHE A 127 -17.68 8.98 -1.52
N ARG A 128 -17.80 10.12 -2.15
CA ARG A 128 -16.99 10.48 -3.31
C ARG A 128 -15.65 11.06 -2.86
N LYS A 129 -14.66 10.94 -3.72
CA LYS A 129 -13.36 11.58 -3.50
C LYS A 129 -13.52 13.07 -3.21
N GLY A 130 -12.91 13.52 -2.09
CA GLY A 130 -12.95 14.91 -1.62
C GLY A 130 -14.20 15.27 -0.82
N GLU A 131 -15.16 14.37 -0.66
CA GLU A 131 -16.34 14.61 0.17
C GLU A 131 -15.98 14.58 1.66
N VAL A 132 -16.52 15.53 2.42
CA VAL A 132 -16.21 15.67 3.85
C VAL A 132 -17.02 14.67 4.67
N MET A 133 -16.31 13.88 5.45
CA MET A 133 -16.86 12.85 6.35
C MET A 133 -17.05 13.37 7.76
N ALA A 134 -16.09 14.15 8.27
CA ALA A 134 -16.11 14.72 9.62
C ALA A 134 -15.42 16.07 9.69
N TYR A 135 -15.78 16.86 10.69
CA TYR A 135 -15.18 18.14 11.00
C TYR A 135 -14.62 18.10 12.41
N LEU A 136 -13.39 18.53 12.56
CA LEU A 136 -12.77 18.80 13.84
C LEU A 136 -12.96 20.25 14.25
N ASN A 137 -12.79 20.55 15.53
CA ASN A 137 -12.74 21.92 16.02
C ASN A 137 -11.54 22.64 15.41
N ASP A 138 -11.80 23.65 14.61
CA ASP A 138 -10.81 24.39 13.82
C ASP A 138 -10.40 25.73 14.42
N THR A 139 -10.97 26.13 15.57
CA THR A 139 -10.79 27.46 16.18
C THR A 139 -9.31 27.78 16.41
N ALA A 140 -8.53 26.84 16.94
CA ALA A 140 -7.09 27.04 17.19
C ALA A 140 -6.31 27.15 15.87
N TYR A 141 -6.69 26.39 14.86
CA TYR A 141 -6.07 26.40 13.53
C TYR A 141 -6.38 27.70 12.77
N GLN A 142 -7.61 28.21 12.87
CA GLN A 142 -7.98 29.53 12.32
C GLN A 142 -7.17 30.65 12.96
N GLN A 143 -6.96 30.59 14.27
CA GLN A 143 -6.11 31.54 14.98
C GLN A 143 -4.65 31.44 14.52
N ALA A 144 -4.11 30.24 14.32
CA ALA A 144 -2.76 30.03 13.80
C ALA A 144 -2.60 30.63 12.40
N VAL A 145 -3.58 30.44 11.50
CA VAL A 145 -3.60 31.05 10.16
C VAL A 145 -3.62 32.58 10.27
N ALA A 146 -4.47 33.15 11.15
CA ALA A 146 -4.53 34.60 11.33
C ALA A 146 -3.19 35.15 11.83
N THR A 147 -2.55 34.49 12.78
CA THR A 147 -1.22 34.88 13.30
C THR A 147 -0.13 34.79 12.20
N ALA A 148 -0.11 33.70 11.47
CA ALA A 148 0.86 33.52 10.37
C ALA A 148 0.65 34.54 9.25
N ARG A 149 -0.61 34.91 8.93
CA ARG A 149 -0.92 35.98 7.97
C ARG A 149 -0.41 37.34 8.44
N ALA A 150 -0.60 37.66 9.71
CA ALA A 150 -0.07 38.89 10.27
C ALA A 150 1.48 38.94 10.22
N ALA A 151 2.16 37.80 10.38
CA ALA A 151 3.61 37.70 10.22
C ALA A 151 4.07 37.96 8.79
N VAL A 152 3.33 37.47 7.78
CA VAL A 152 3.60 37.75 6.37
C VAL A 152 3.46 39.24 6.07
N GLU A 153 2.42 39.91 6.58
CA GLU A 153 2.25 41.35 6.39
C GLU A 153 3.39 42.15 7.04
N ALA A 154 3.79 41.77 8.28
CA ALA A 154 4.90 42.41 8.98
C ALA A 154 6.24 42.22 8.20
N ALA A 155 6.51 41.01 7.71
CA ALA A 155 7.71 40.75 6.92
C ALA A 155 7.71 41.46 5.56
N THR A 156 6.51 41.66 4.96
CA THR A 156 6.34 42.42 3.74
C THR A 156 6.70 43.90 3.95
N VAL A 157 6.21 44.49 5.06
CA VAL A 157 6.57 45.87 5.42
C VAL A 157 8.07 45.99 5.67
N ALA A 158 8.68 45.06 6.39
CA ALA A 158 10.13 45.07 6.65
C ALA A 158 10.96 44.98 5.35
N LEU A 159 10.50 44.17 4.39
CA LEU A 159 11.15 44.08 3.06
C LEU A 159 11.06 45.40 2.30
N GLU A 160 9.90 46.07 2.28
CA GLU A 160 9.73 47.38 1.62
C GLU A 160 10.56 48.47 2.31
N GLU A 161 10.67 48.44 3.64
CA GLU A 161 11.56 49.36 4.37
C GLU A 161 13.02 49.19 3.97
N GLU A 162 13.52 47.95 3.93
CA GLU A 162 14.89 47.68 3.50
C GLU A 162 15.12 48.06 2.03
N ARG A 163 14.13 47.83 1.18
CA ARG A 163 14.19 48.26 -0.22
C ARG A 163 14.34 49.77 -0.37
N LEU A 164 13.51 50.54 0.37
CA LEU A 164 13.59 51.99 0.38
C LEU A 164 14.93 52.49 0.94
N GLN A 165 15.44 51.87 1.99
CA GLN A 165 16.75 52.18 2.55
C GLN A 165 17.90 51.85 1.57
N GLY A 166 17.76 50.74 0.82
CA GLY A 166 18.69 50.38 -0.26
C GLY A 166 18.74 51.45 -1.37
N VAL A 167 17.55 51.93 -1.80
CA VAL A 167 17.45 53.02 -2.77
C VAL A 167 18.12 54.29 -2.27
N GLN A 168 17.87 54.66 -1.00
CA GLN A 168 18.51 55.84 -0.40
C GLN A 168 20.04 55.65 -0.29
N ALA A 169 20.49 54.46 0.05
CA ALA A 169 21.92 54.14 0.14
C ALA A 169 22.61 54.30 -1.23
N LYS A 170 21.95 53.82 -2.30
CA LYS A 170 22.41 53.96 -3.68
C LYS A 170 22.44 55.41 -4.11
N ASP A 171 21.40 56.20 -3.87
CA ASP A 171 21.34 57.62 -4.17
C ASP A 171 22.43 58.43 -3.43
N ASN A 172 22.76 58.05 -2.19
CA ASN A 172 23.82 58.65 -1.41
C ASN A 172 25.21 58.31 -1.99
N TRP A 173 25.42 57.08 -2.41
CA TRP A 173 26.64 56.64 -3.07
C TRP A 173 26.89 57.41 -4.34
N GLU A 174 25.90 57.49 -5.22
CA GLU A 174 25.98 58.25 -6.51
C GLU A 174 26.30 59.75 -6.30
N ARG A 175 25.73 60.37 -5.24
CA ARG A 175 25.98 61.75 -4.88
C ARG A 175 27.32 62.00 -4.21
N SER A 176 27.98 60.99 -3.70
CA SER A 176 29.28 61.13 -3.02
C SER A 176 30.44 61.39 -4.00
N GLY A 177 30.21 61.28 -5.33
CA GLY A 177 31.23 61.48 -6.36
C GLY A 177 32.28 60.39 -6.42
N LEU A 178 32.04 59.25 -5.78
CA LEU A 178 32.89 58.06 -5.90
C LEU A 178 32.52 57.31 -7.16
N ASP A 179 33.48 57.14 -8.06
CA ASP A 179 33.28 56.40 -9.30
C ASP A 179 33.46 54.88 -9.04
N GLY A 180 32.55 54.08 -9.64
CA GLY A 180 32.59 52.60 -9.58
C GLY A 180 31.60 51.98 -8.59
N GLU A 181 31.67 50.65 -8.50
CA GLU A 181 30.88 49.90 -7.51
C GLU A 181 31.50 50.01 -6.10
N PRO A 182 30.67 50.06 -5.04
CA PRO A 182 31.18 50.04 -3.68
C PRO A 182 32.01 48.76 -3.40
N GLU A 183 33.11 48.92 -2.67
CA GLU A 183 33.97 47.79 -2.30
C GLU A 183 33.25 46.71 -1.49
N SER A 184 32.12 47.06 -0.86
CA SER A 184 31.30 46.12 -0.06
C SER A 184 29.82 46.22 -0.40
N PRO A 185 29.14 45.10 -0.61
CA PRO A 185 27.68 45.05 -0.81
C PRO A 185 26.87 45.63 0.36
N LEU A 186 27.51 45.75 1.54
CA LEU A 186 26.89 46.35 2.73
C LEU A 186 26.56 47.83 2.53
N VAL A 187 27.32 48.53 1.69
CA VAL A 187 27.11 49.96 1.39
C VAL A 187 25.77 50.18 0.71
N LEU A 188 25.37 49.27 -0.20
CA LEU A 188 24.10 49.27 -0.90
C LEU A 188 22.99 48.50 -0.18
N ARG A 189 23.27 48.00 1.04
CA ARG A 189 22.35 47.24 1.86
C ARG A 189 21.84 45.94 1.24
N GLU A 190 22.48 45.39 0.22
CA GLU A 190 22.06 44.20 -0.48
C GLU A 190 21.89 42.99 0.46
N PRO A 191 22.82 42.68 1.42
CA PRO A 191 22.63 41.57 2.36
C PRO A 191 21.40 41.72 3.27
N TYR A 192 21.06 42.98 3.63
CA TYR A 192 19.88 43.25 4.43
C TYR A 192 18.58 43.02 3.63
N LEU A 193 18.58 43.45 2.36
CA LEU A 193 17.47 43.16 1.45
C LEU A 193 17.26 41.66 1.27
N HIS A 194 18.34 40.91 1.06
CA HIS A 194 18.27 39.44 0.97
C HIS A 194 17.77 38.79 2.26
N ALA A 195 18.23 39.30 3.43
CA ALA A 195 17.75 38.79 4.72
C ALA A 195 16.25 39.09 4.92
N ALA A 196 15.79 40.30 4.58
CA ALA A 196 14.37 40.65 4.67
C ALA A 196 13.52 39.80 3.70
N GLN A 197 14.01 39.53 2.50
CA GLN A 197 13.37 38.63 1.56
C GLN A 197 13.26 37.20 2.11
N ALA A 198 14.35 36.66 2.70
CA ALA A 198 14.35 35.35 3.31
C ALA A 198 13.35 35.24 4.47
N ASN A 199 13.25 36.29 5.29
CA ASN A 199 12.26 36.35 6.38
C ASN A 199 10.81 36.37 5.85
N LEU A 200 10.56 37.06 4.75
CA LEU A 200 9.23 37.04 4.10
C LEU A 200 8.91 35.64 3.56
N ASP A 201 9.89 34.97 2.94
CA ASP A 201 9.70 33.64 2.41
C ASP A 201 9.46 32.60 3.53
N GLU A 202 10.14 32.76 4.67
CA GLU A 202 9.90 31.97 5.88
C GLU A 202 8.46 32.20 6.42
N ALA A 203 8.04 33.45 6.55
CA ALA A 203 6.68 33.79 7.00
C ALA A 203 5.61 33.19 6.07
N LYS A 204 5.81 33.26 4.75
CA LYS A 204 4.91 32.63 3.77
C LYS A 204 4.87 31.10 3.91
N ALA A 205 6.01 30.45 4.19
CA ALA A 205 6.06 29.03 4.42
C ALA A 205 5.30 28.62 5.70
N GLN A 206 5.42 29.43 6.76
CA GLN A 206 4.65 29.23 8.01
C GLN A 206 3.14 29.40 7.76
N LEU A 207 2.71 30.41 7.00
CA LEU A 207 1.31 30.59 6.64
C LEU A 207 0.78 29.38 5.87
N LYS A 208 1.51 28.92 4.87
CA LYS A 208 1.14 27.72 4.10
C LYS A 208 0.99 26.48 4.97
N THR A 209 1.85 26.31 5.98
CA THR A 209 1.76 25.21 6.95
C THR A 209 0.48 25.33 7.79
N ALA A 210 0.20 26.51 8.34
CA ALA A 210 -1.01 26.76 9.12
C ALA A 210 -2.30 26.55 8.30
N GLU A 211 -2.33 27.01 7.04
CA GLU A 211 -3.45 26.80 6.12
C GLU A 211 -3.67 25.31 5.82
N ARG A 212 -2.58 24.56 5.66
CA ARG A 212 -2.65 23.10 5.47
C ARG A 212 -3.23 22.41 6.72
N GLU A 213 -2.75 22.77 7.90
CA GLU A 213 -3.26 22.20 9.15
C GLU A 213 -4.75 22.51 9.36
N LEU A 214 -5.18 23.73 9.01
CA LEU A 214 -6.59 24.10 9.01
C LEU A 214 -7.40 23.26 8.01
N ALA A 215 -6.88 23.03 6.82
CA ALA A 215 -7.54 22.16 5.83
C ALA A 215 -7.69 20.72 6.33
N LEU A 216 -6.71 20.21 7.09
CA LEU A 216 -6.73 18.87 7.68
C LEU A 216 -7.72 18.67 8.82
N THR A 217 -8.33 19.78 9.35
CA THR A 217 -9.46 19.67 10.29
C THR A 217 -10.73 19.15 9.63
N GLN A 218 -10.81 19.23 8.30
CA GLN A 218 -11.86 18.61 7.51
C GLN A 218 -11.36 17.24 7.03
N ILE A 219 -11.96 16.20 7.57
CA ILE A 219 -11.63 14.82 7.21
C ILE A 219 -12.40 14.47 5.95
N VAL A 220 -11.67 14.28 4.85
CA VAL A 220 -12.24 14.01 3.53
C VAL A 220 -11.91 12.61 3.04
N ALA A 221 -12.79 12.05 2.20
CA ALA A 221 -12.54 10.78 1.52
C ALA A 221 -11.44 10.95 0.45
N PRO A 222 -10.33 10.16 0.49
CA PRO A 222 -9.22 10.31 -0.45
C PRO A 222 -9.52 9.72 -1.84
N PHE A 223 -10.49 8.84 -1.95
CA PHE A 223 -11.02 8.21 -3.17
C PHE A 223 -12.49 7.89 -2.99
N ASP A 224 -13.18 7.44 -4.04
CA ASP A 224 -14.56 6.96 -3.97
C ASP A 224 -14.63 5.70 -3.10
N ALA A 225 -15.16 5.84 -1.90
CA ALA A 225 -15.04 4.85 -0.84
C ALA A 225 -16.38 4.44 -0.24
N VAL A 226 -16.44 3.17 0.19
CA VAL A 226 -17.47 2.65 1.09
C VAL A 226 -16.89 2.61 2.51
N VAL A 227 -17.63 3.10 3.48
CA VAL A 227 -17.27 3.03 4.90
C VAL A 227 -17.56 1.62 5.43
N VAL A 228 -16.53 0.93 5.90
CA VAL A 228 -16.67 -0.41 6.51
C VAL A 228 -16.88 -0.30 8.01
N THR A 229 -16.06 0.51 8.68
CA THR A 229 -16.20 0.81 10.10
C THR A 229 -16.03 2.30 10.34
N ARG A 230 -16.69 2.82 11.37
CA ARG A 230 -16.53 4.18 11.87
C ARG A 230 -16.12 4.11 13.33
N ASP A 231 -14.96 4.69 13.66
CA ASP A 231 -14.35 4.58 14.98
C ASP A 231 -14.53 5.87 15.82
N ILE A 232 -15.14 6.91 15.27
CA ILE A 232 -15.34 8.21 15.92
C ILE A 232 -16.82 8.58 16.10
N GLN A 233 -17.08 9.42 17.11
CA GLN A 233 -18.40 9.97 17.40
C GLN A 233 -18.32 11.49 17.59
N PRO A 234 -19.42 12.23 17.41
CA PRO A 234 -19.46 13.64 17.77
C PRO A 234 -19.09 13.84 19.24
N GLY A 235 -18.26 14.83 19.55
CA GLY A 235 -17.74 15.09 20.88
C GLY A 235 -16.52 14.24 21.28
N SER A 236 -16.11 13.26 20.47
CA SER A 236 -14.87 12.51 20.75
C SER A 236 -13.65 13.36 20.43
N PHE A 237 -12.59 13.25 21.23
CA PHE A 237 -11.30 13.85 20.94
C PHE A 237 -10.42 12.87 20.19
N VAL A 238 -9.89 13.28 19.05
CA VAL A 238 -8.95 12.50 18.24
C VAL A 238 -7.57 13.12 18.27
N GLN A 239 -6.54 12.28 18.32
CA GLN A 239 -5.16 12.70 18.18
C GLN A 239 -4.67 12.39 16.76
N SER A 240 -3.61 13.07 16.33
CA SER A 240 -2.93 12.71 15.08
C SER A 240 -2.51 11.24 15.11
N GLY A 241 -2.85 10.49 14.04
CA GLY A 241 -2.66 9.04 13.95
C GLY A 241 -3.82 8.17 14.45
N THR A 242 -4.83 8.74 15.12
CA THR A 242 -6.02 7.98 15.56
C THR A 242 -6.83 7.50 14.36
N SER A 243 -7.25 6.22 14.34
CA SER A 243 -8.16 5.68 13.33
C SER A 243 -9.52 6.35 13.41
N ILE A 244 -10.05 6.74 12.26
CA ILE A 244 -11.35 7.39 12.09
C ILE A 244 -12.36 6.44 11.49
N ALA A 245 -11.94 5.73 10.45
CA ALA A 245 -12.76 4.83 9.68
C ALA A 245 -11.92 3.87 8.85
N GLN A 246 -12.47 2.71 8.53
CA GLN A 246 -11.94 1.83 7.50
C GLN A 246 -12.73 2.05 6.22
N LEU A 247 -12.00 2.30 5.13
CA LEU A 247 -12.54 2.61 3.81
C LEU A 247 -12.11 1.56 2.79
N TYR A 248 -13.05 1.13 1.96
CA TYR A 248 -12.81 0.27 0.80
C TYR A 248 -13.13 1.05 -0.48
N SER A 249 -12.39 0.80 -1.56
CA SER A 249 -12.71 1.41 -2.86
C SER A 249 -14.10 0.98 -3.33
N ALA A 250 -14.92 1.96 -3.75
CA ALA A 250 -16.26 1.73 -4.28
C ALA A 250 -16.28 1.57 -5.79
N SER A 251 -15.31 2.15 -6.50
CA SER A 251 -15.28 2.21 -7.97
C SER A 251 -14.51 1.06 -8.61
N GLU A 252 -13.59 0.43 -7.87
CA GLU A 252 -12.69 -0.59 -8.39
C GLU A 252 -12.62 -1.79 -7.44
N ALA A 253 -12.82 -2.98 -8.03
CA ALA A 253 -12.67 -4.25 -7.35
C ALA A 253 -11.61 -5.10 -8.07
N GLU A 254 -10.90 -5.92 -7.32
CA GLU A 254 -9.93 -6.87 -7.82
C GLU A 254 -10.45 -8.30 -7.58
N ILE A 255 -10.28 -9.15 -8.58
CA ILE A 255 -10.68 -10.54 -8.50
C ILE A 255 -9.46 -11.41 -8.81
N ALA A 256 -8.95 -12.10 -7.81
CA ALA A 256 -7.87 -13.05 -7.98
C ALA A 256 -8.45 -14.41 -8.37
N ILE A 257 -8.22 -14.83 -9.61
CA ILE A 257 -8.69 -16.13 -10.12
C ILE A 257 -7.51 -17.07 -10.23
N PRO A 258 -7.37 -18.07 -9.35
CA PRO A 258 -6.33 -19.08 -9.49
C PRO A 258 -6.63 -19.99 -10.68
N LEU A 259 -5.71 -20.07 -11.63
CA LEU A 259 -5.81 -20.92 -12.80
C LEU A 259 -4.78 -22.04 -12.74
N SER A 260 -5.15 -23.23 -13.17
CA SER A 260 -4.20 -24.32 -13.38
C SER A 260 -3.29 -24.05 -14.59
N ALA A 261 -2.15 -24.70 -14.67
CA ALA A 261 -1.20 -24.54 -15.81
C ALA A 261 -1.87 -24.82 -17.17
N SER A 262 -2.76 -25.80 -17.23
CA SER A 262 -3.52 -26.14 -18.45
C SER A 262 -4.56 -25.10 -18.83
N GLN A 263 -5.20 -24.47 -17.83
CA GLN A 263 -6.15 -23.37 -18.07
C GLN A 263 -5.42 -22.12 -18.55
N TRP A 264 -4.24 -21.84 -17.96
CA TRP A 264 -3.41 -20.70 -18.35
C TRP A 264 -2.99 -20.75 -19.84
N GLN A 265 -2.65 -21.94 -20.35
CA GLN A 265 -2.29 -22.14 -21.76
C GLN A 265 -3.43 -21.86 -22.74
N ASN A 266 -4.67 -21.95 -22.26
CA ASN A 266 -5.88 -21.71 -23.07
C ASN A 266 -6.35 -20.25 -23.05
N LEU A 267 -5.68 -19.37 -22.31
CA LEU A 267 -5.97 -17.94 -22.32
C LEU A 267 -5.46 -17.28 -23.59
N PRO A 268 -6.20 -16.35 -24.19
CA PRO A 268 -5.70 -15.56 -25.32
C PRO A 268 -4.48 -14.75 -24.86
N THR A 269 -3.44 -14.74 -25.69
CA THR A 269 -2.15 -14.06 -25.41
C THR A 269 -2.29 -12.53 -25.32
N THR A 270 -3.43 -11.98 -25.68
CA THR A 270 -3.77 -10.56 -25.64
C THR A 270 -4.97 -10.33 -24.73
N ALA A 271 -4.85 -10.62 -23.46
CA ALA A 271 -5.72 -10.00 -22.47
C ALA A 271 -5.19 -8.57 -22.24
N SER A 272 -5.56 -7.64 -23.14
CA SER A 272 -5.42 -6.23 -22.82
C SER A 272 -6.46 -5.90 -21.75
N SER A 273 -5.98 -5.43 -20.63
CA SER A 273 -6.76 -4.84 -19.54
C SER A 273 -7.54 -3.63 -20.03
#